data_4ac07932008f72cbc43acdde7c0df2bf
#
_entry.id   4ac07932008f72cbc43acdde7c0df2bf
#
_cell.length_a   1.000
_cell.length_b   1.000
_cell.length_c   1.000
_cell.angle_alpha   90.00
_cell.angle_beta   90.00
_cell.angle_gamma   90.00
#
_symmetry.space_group_name_H-M   'P 1'
#
loop_
_entity.id
_entity.type
_entity.pdbx_description
1 polymer ?
#
loop_
_entity_poly.entity_id
_entity_poly.type
_entity_poly.pdbx_seq_one_letter_code
_entity_poly.pdbx_strand_id
1 'polypeptide(L)'
;MRVITKNQFFMAVAAAVFCSVMIPGVALGEISKQLEAAEKCTSEVQRLQRLACFDDVFGTPIIIAMTEAMSGQQPERWRQAFAQEQRRQPGDGPMYRNTGHISGHLMTLSALGSTPPRPLLTIQCHNNITELSLMLPDEIDDERLTMDFGQGQQMWRVRDEGYVVSGGRGLPAIRTILDMSGEQSVTLASSNSRVDGLVFDLKDFGHTLKPLREACGW
;
A
#
# COMPACT_ATOMS: atom_id res chain seq x y z
N MET A 1 -69.70 0.62 54.58
CA MET A 1 -69.59 -0.56 55.45
C MET A 1 -68.17 -1.09 55.39
N ARG A 2 -67.49 -1.06 56.52
CA ARG A 2 -66.27 -1.74 56.96
C ARG A 2 -65.02 -1.48 56.08
N VAL A 3 -64.05 -0.73 56.53
CA VAL A 3 -63.27 -0.80 57.75
C VAL A 3 -62.02 -1.69 57.58
N ILE A 4 -60.87 -1.00 57.75
CA ILE A 4 -59.67 -1.45 58.52
C ILE A 4 -58.72 -2.39 57.71
N THR A 5 -57.43 -2.31 57.79
CA THR A 5 -56.42 -1.81 58.71
C THR A 5 -55.02 -2.09 58.16
N LYS A 6 -54.13 -1.25 58.66
CA LYS A 6 -52.82 -1.53 59.28
C LYS A 6 -51.63 -1.97 58.39
N ASN A 7 -50.72 -1.05 58.41
CA ASN A 7 -49.29 -1.25 58.74
C ASN A 7 -48.71 -2.64 58.60
N GLN A 8 -47.70 -2.73 57.76
CA GLN A 8 -46.48 -3.37 58.26
C GLN A 8 -45.25 -2.73 57.55
N PHE A 9 -44.45 -2.20 58.39
CA PHE A 9 -43.04 -1.93 58.15
C PHE A 9 -42.34 -3.19 57.70
N PHE A 10 -41.70 -3.16 56.55
CA PHE A 10 -40.65 -4.10 56.28
C PHE A 10 -39.41 -3.33 55.84
N MET A 11 -38.38 -3.43 56.66
CA MET A 11 -37.02 -3.07 56.40
C MET A 11 -36.56 -3.67 55.06
N ALA A 12 -36.23 -2.82 54.08
CA ALA A 12 -35.47 -3.24 52.97
C ALA A 12 -33.98 -3.11 53.31
N VAL A 13 -33.34 -4.24 53.47
CA VAL A 13 -31.89 -4.38 53.59
C VAL A 13 -31.30 -3.96 52.28
N ALA A 14 -30.54 -2.87 52.27
CA ALA A 14 -29.74 -2.44 51.16
C ALA A 14 -28.53 -3.39 51.02
N ALA A 15 -28.62 -4.37 50.15
CA ALA A 15 -27.47 -5.13 49.73
C ALA A 15 -26.67 -4.28 48.72
N ALA A 16 -25.65 -3.58 49.21
CA ALA A 16 -24.65 -2.96 48.35
C ALA A 16 -23.82 -4.05 47.70
N VAL A 17 -24.13 -4.35 46.44
CA VAL A 17 -23.26 -5.16 45.61
C VAL A 17 -22.05 -4.32 45.24
N PHE A 18 -20.97 -4.48 45.98
CA PHE A 18 -19.64 -4.03 45.60
C PHE A 18 -19.20 -4.82 44.38
N CYS A 19 -19.45 -4.27 43.19
CA CYS A 19 -18.84 -4.75 41.97
C CYS A 19 -17.36 -4.37 41.99
N SER A 20 -16.53 -5.25 42.54
CA SER A 20 -15.07 -5.12 42.49
C SER A 20 -14.65 -5.26 41.04
N VAL A 21 -14.45 -4.15 40.35
CA VAL A 21 -13.79 -4.11 39.07
C VAL A 21 -12.32 -4.49 39.35
N MET A 22 -12.01 -5.75 39.16
CA MET A 22 -10.60 -6.22 39.07
C MET A 22 -10.01 -5.66 37.78
N ILE A 23 -9.40 -4.48 37.86
CA ILE A 23 -8.51 -3.99 36.82
C ILE A 23 -7.27 -4.90 36.87
N PRO A 24 -6.93 -5.62 35.79
CA PRO A 24 -5.72 -6.41 35.79
C PRO A 24 -4.50 -5.48 35.88
N GLY A 25 -3.94 -5.35 37.09
CA GLY A 25 -2.74 -4.55 37.34
C GLY A 25 -1.44 -5.09 36.73
N VAL A 26 -1.54 -6.09 35.84
CA VAL A 26 -0.40 -6.74 35.21
C VAL A 26 0.16 -5.93 34.04
N ALA A 27 -0.68 -5.19 33.33
CA ALA A 27 -0.26 -4.47 32.11
C ALA A 27 0.67 -3.25 32.40
N LEU A 28 0.49 -2.56 33.50
CA LEU A 28 1.27 -1.34 33.80
C LEU A 28 2.73 -1.66 34.21
N GLY A 29 2.96 -2.78 34.88
CA GLY A 29 4.31 -3.19 35.30
C GLY A 29 5.18 -3.67 34.14
N GLU A 30 4.58 -4.26 33.13
CA GLU A 30 5.29 -4.77 31.95
C GLU A 30 5.69 -3.63 31.01
N ILE A 31 4.79 -2.69 30.77
CA ILE A 31 5.06 -1.46 30.01
C ILE A 31 6.18 -0.63 30.66
N SER A 32 6.20 -0.51 32.00
CA SER A 32 7.25 0.22 32.70
C SER A 32 8.63 -0.41 32.55
N LYS A 33 8.74 -1.75 32.60
CA LYS A 33 10.00 -2.47 32.38
C LYS A 33 10.49 -2.35 30.94
N GLN A 34 9.58 -2.42 29.97
CA GLN A 34 9.90 -2.27 28.56
C GLN A 34 10.40 -0.85 28.25
N LEU A 35 9.80 0.17 28.86
CA LEU A 35 10.23 1.54 28.72
C LEU A 35 11.63 1.76 29.30
N GLU A 36 11.90 1.24 30.51
CA GLU A 36 13.22 1.30 31.14
C GLU A 36 14.30 0.57 30.30
N ALA A 37 13.95 -0.55 29.71
CA ALA A 37 14.84 -1.25 28.79
C ALA A 37 15.11 -0.43 27.52
N ALA A 38 14.09 0.22 26.95
CA ALA A 38 14.23 1.09 25.78
C ALA A 38 15.10 2.32 26.06
N GLU A 39 14.99 2.90 27.27
CA GLU A 39 15.84 4.04 27.68
C GLU A 39 17.33 3.68 27.66
N LYS A 40 17.70 2.45 28.02
CA LYS A 40 19.09 1.98 27.96
C LYS A 40 19.62 1.97 26.52
N CYS A 41 18.78 1.68 25.53
CA CYS A 41 19.14 1.72 24.12
C CYS A 41 19.52 3.12 23.62
N THR A 42 19.02 4.18 24.26
CA THR A 42 19.35 5.57 23.88
C THR A 42 20.82 5.93 24.10
N SER A 43 21.53 5.22 24.99
CA SER A 43 22.95 5.41 25.25
C SER A 43 23.86 4.78 24.19
N GLU A 44 23.31 3.92 23.31
CA GLU A 44 24.07 3.27 22.27
C GLU A 44 24.41 4.26 21.16
N VAL A 45 25.71 4.48 20.92
CA VAL A 45 26.20 5.50 19.98
C VAL A 45 26.09 5.03 18.53
N GLN A 46 26.31 3.73 18.28
CA GLN A 46 26.29 3.17 16.95
C GLN A 46 24.86 2.95 16.48
N ARG A 47 24.50 3.52 15.31
CA ARG A 47 23.13 3.54 14.80
C ARG A 47 22.51 2.16 14.63
N LEU A 48 23.25 1.19 14.10
CA LEU A 48 22.75 -0.18 13.88
C LEU A 48 22.61 -0.94 15.18
N GLN A 49 23.53 -0.77 16.12
CA GLN A 49 23.45 -1.39 17.45
C GLN A 49 22.30 -0.81 18.26
N ARG A 50 22.09 0.51 18.19
CA ARG A 50 20.94 1.15 18.81
C ARG A 50 19.61 0.65 18.24
N LEU A 51 19.51 0.49 16.90
CA LEU A 51 18.33 -0.07 16.27
C LEU A 51 18.10 -1.51 16.74
N ALA A 52 19.13 -2.36 16.70
CA ALA A 52 19.05 -3.74 17.18
C ALA A 52 18.60 -3.83 18.64
N CYS A 53 19.09 -2.93 19.49
CA CYS A 53 18.67 -2.85 20.89
C CYS A 53 17.17 -2.54 21.03
N PHE A 54 16.65 -1.57 20.26
CA PHE A 54 15.22 -1.29 20.24
C PHE A 54 14.40 -2.44 19.67
N ASP A 55 14.89 -3.08 18.61
CA ASP A 55 14.25 -4.25 18.01
C ASP A 55 14.12 -5.40 19.02
N ASP A 56 15.15 -5.66 19.82
CA ASP A 56 15.13 -6.68 20.88
C ASP A 56 14.13 -6.32 21.98
N VAL A 57 14.09 -5.05 22.41
CA VAL A 57 13.18 -4.60 23.48
C VAL A 57 11.72 -4.67 23.04
N PHE A 58 11.42 -4.33 21.80
CA PHE A 58 10.05 -4.28 21.26
C PHE A 58 9.67 -5.52 20.48
N GLY A 59 10.57 -6.50 20.31
CA GLY A 59 10.34 -7.71 19.53
C GLY A 59 10.07 -7.40 18.06
N THR A 60 10.78 -6.41 17.51
CA THR A 60 10.66 -6.00 16.10
C THR A 60 11.84 -6.52 15.28
N PRO A 61 11.66 -6.74 13.96
CA PRO A 61 10.40 -6.69 13.24
C PRO A 61 9.44 -7.79 13.69
N ILE A 62 8.15 -7.49 13.70
CA ILE A 62 7.13 -8.52 14.00
C ILE A 62 7.13 -9.52 12.85
N ILE A 63 7.77 -10.67 13.06
CA ILE A 63 8.03 -11.69 12.02
C ILE A 63 6.74 -12.31 11.47
N ILE A 64 5.62 -12.19 12.18
CA ILE A 64 4.32 -12.77 11.80
C ILE A 64 3.84 -12.31 10.41
N ALA A 65 4.17 -11.08 10.00
CA ALA A 65 3.78 -10.56 8.69
C ALA A 65 4.72 -10.96 7.54
N MET A 66 5.96 -11.38 7.83
CA MET A 66 6.94 -11.70 6.78
C MET A 66 6.84 -13.15 6.31
N THR A 67 6.40 -14.08 7.15
CA THR A 67 6.31 -15.51 6.78
C THR A 67 5.13 -15.79 5.84
N GLU A 68 4.03 -15.03 5.96
CA GLU A 68 2.89 -15.13 5.04
C GLU A 68 3.11 -14.31 3.75
N ALA A 69 3.92 -13.26 3.80
CA ALA A 69 4.24 -12.44 2.62
C ALA A 69 5.29 -13.09 1.71
N MET A 70 6.08 -14.03 2.20
CA MET A 70 7.13 -14.72 1.43
C MET A 70 6.65 -15.97 0.70
N SER A 71 5.41 -16.37 0.85
CA SER A 71 4.84 -17.50 0.11
C SER A 71 4.03 -17.04 -1.10
N GLY A 72 4.70 -16.64 -2.19
CA GLY A 72 4.10 -16.53 -3.54
C GLY A 72 2.88 -15.58 -3.67
N GLN A 73 2.71 -14.63 -2.76
CA GLN A 73 1.64 -13.64 -2.87
C GLN A 73 2.16 -12.38 -3.54
N GLN A 74 1.43 -11.94 -4.55
CA GLN A 74 1.71 -10.69 -5.25
C GLN A 74 1.80 -9.52 -4.26
N PRO A 75 2.70 -8.54 -4.47
CA PRO A 75 2.91 -7.43 -3.57
C PRO A 75 1.65 -6.57 -3.42
N GLU A 76 1.50 -5.90 -2.26
CA GLU A 76 0.31 -5.10 -1.96
C GLU A 76 0.00 -4.07 -3.05
N ARG A 77 1.02 -3.40 -3.59
CA ARG A 77 0.84 -2.44 -4.69
C ARG A 77 0.27 -3.08 -5.95
N TRP A 78 0.64 -4.31 -6.27
CA TRP A 78 0.09 -5.09 -7.37
C TRP A 78 -1.39 -5.39 -7.11
N ARG A 79 -1.72 -5.93 -5.92
CA ARG A 79 -3.10 -6.21 -5.53
C ARG A 79 -4.00 -4.98 -5.61
N GLN A 80 -3.50 -3.82 -5.16
CA GLN A 80 -4.25 -2.57 -5.23
C GLN A 80 -4.52 -2.11 -6.68
N ALA A 81 -3.55 -2.27 -7.56
CA ALA A 81 -3.71 -1.93 -8.98
C ALA A 81 -4.70 -2.86 -9.68
N PHE A 82 -4.56 -4.17 -9.51
CA PHE A 82 -5.47 -5.14 -10.12
C PHE A 82 -6.89 -5.10 -9.51
N ALA A 83 -7.04 -4.82 -8.22
CA ALA A 83 -8.34 -4.58 -7.61
C ALA A 83 -9.02 -3.30 -8.14
N GLN A 84 -8.27 -2.29 -8.56
CA GLN A 84 -8.81 -1.13 -9.28
C GLN A 84 -9.33 -1.54 -10.66
N GLU A 85 -8.56 -2.34 -11.39
CA GLU A 85 -8.92 -2.82 -12.73
C GLU A 85 -10.18 -3.69 -12.76
N GLN A 86 -10.44 -4.46 -11.71
CA GLN A 86 -11.69 -5.25 -11.59
C GLN A 86 -12.96 -4.39 -11.62
N ARG A 87 -12.83 -3.07 -11.36
CA ARG A 87 -13.94 -2.12 -11.39
C ARG A 87 -14.08 -1.40 -12.73
N ARG A 88 -13.14 -1.63 -13.66
CA ARG A 88 -13.13 -0.99 -14.98
C ARG A 88 -14.33 -1.42 -15.81
N GLN A 89 -15.01 -0.44 -16.39
CA GLN A 89 -16.09 -0.67 -17.36
C GLN A 89 -15.56 -0.60 -18.78
N PRO A 90 -16.24 -1.22 -19.75
CA PRO A 90 -15.90 -1.05 -21.16
C PRO A 90 -15.93 0.42 -21.58
N GLY A 91 -14.83 0.92 -22.14
CA GLY A 91 -14.67 2.32 -22.54
C GLY A 91 -14.02 3.23 -21.51
N ASP A 92 -13.76 2.75 -20.30
CA ASP A 92 -12.99 3.51 -19.32
C ASP A 92 -11.55 3.70 -19.79
N GLY A 93 -11.09 4.95 -19.81
CA GLY A 93 -9.71 5.35 -20.02
C GLY A 93 -8.85 5.14 -18.75
N PRO A 94 -7.83 5.97 -18.54
CA PRO A 94 -7.05 5.95 -17.31
C PRO A 94 -7.91 6.11 -16.06
N MET A 95 -7.65 5.32 -15.03
CA MET A 95 -8.41 5.35 -13.77
C MET A 95 -7.53 5.86 -12.63
N TYR A 96 -8.04 6.80 -11.83
CA TYR A 96 -7.36 7.32 -10.65
C TYR A 96 -8.13 7.03 -9.37
N ARG A 97 -7.39 6.78 -8.29
CA ARG A 97 -7.93 6.61 -6.94
C ARG A 97 -6.90 7.02 -5.87
N ASN A 98 -7.38 7.68 -4.80
CA ASN A 98 -6.66 7.70 -3.54
C ASN A 98 -6.99 6.41 -2.80
N THR A 99 -5.97 5.58 -2.55
CA THR A 99 -6.16 4.24 -1.95
C THR A 99 -6.28 4.30 -0.44
N GLY A 100 -5.80 5.36 0.19
CA GLY A 100 -5.67 5.47 1.64
C GLY A 100 -4.68 4.46 2.26
N HIS A 101 -3.96 3.70 1.42
CA HIS A 101 -2.99 2.68 1.80
C HIS A 101 -1.56 3.04 1.36
N ILE A 102 -0.64 2.09 1.49
CA ILE A 102 0.78 2.27 1.11
C ILE A 102 0.95 2.68 -0.36
N SER A 103 0.03 2.27 -1.24
CA SER A 103 0.02 2.71 -2.64
C SER A 103 -0.31 4.20 -2.80
N GLY A 104 -0.86 4.85 -1.77
CA GLY A 104 -1.21 6.26 -1.79
C GLY A 104 -2.16 6.62 -2.94
N HIS A 105 -1.75 7.56 -3.78
CA HIS A 105 -2.48 7.92 -5.00
C HIS A 105 -2.06 6.99 -6.13
N LEU A 106 -3.03 6.33 -6.72
CA LEU A 106 -2.82 5.31 -7.75
C LEU A 106 -3.60 5.67 -9.02
N MET A 107 -2.89 5.65 -10.13
CA MET A 107 -3.48 5.71 -11.47
C MET A 107 -3.10 4.45 -12.25
N THR A 108 -4.07 3.85 -12.94
CA THR A 108 -3.87 2.64 -13.75
C THR A 108 -4.34 2.86 -15.17
N LEU A 109 -3.57 2.33 -16.11
CA LEU A 109 -3.91 2.20 -17.52
C LEU A 109 -3.80 0.73 -17.90
N SER A 110 -4.85 0.18 -18.48
CA SER A 110 -4.90 -1.22 -18.90
C SER A 110 -4.39 -1.37 -20.32
N ALA A 111 -3.57 -2.37 -20.58
CA ALA A 111 -3.11 -2.66 -21.93
C ALA A 111 -4.28 -3.04 -22.85
N LEU A 112 -4.34 -2.43 -24.02
CA LEU A 112 -5.35 -2.71 -25.05
C LEU A 112 -5.09 -4.05 -25.73
N GLY A 113 -6.15 -4.69 -26.24
CA GLY A 113 -6.03 -5.92 -27.03
C GLY A 113 -5.67 -7.18 -26.24
N SER A 114 -5.40 -7.07 -24.95
CA SER A 114 -5.10 -8.21 -24.07
C SER A 114 -6.35 -8.75 -23.39
N THR A 115 -6.39 -10.05 -23.07
CA THR A 115 -7.44 -10.65 -22.25
C THR A 115 -7.17 -10.39 -20.76
N PRO A 116 -8.22 -10.16 -19.93
CA PRO A 116 -8.04 -10.04 -18.49
C PRO A 116 -7.50 -11.33 -17.82
N PRO A 117 -6.63 -11.21 -16.80
CA PRO A 117 -6.08 -9.97 -16.29
C PRO A 117 -5.04 -9.37 -17.24
N ARG A 118 -5.10 -8.04 -17.43
CA ARG A 118 -4.26 -7.33 -18.41
C ARG A 118 -3.03 -6.73 -17.75
N PRO A 119 -1.90 -6.57 -18.45
CA PRO A 119 -0.80 -5.73 -18.01
C PRO A 119 -1.28 -4.29 -17.72
N LEU A 120 -0.77 -3.68 -16.65
CA LEU A 120 -1.15 -2.36 -16.20
C LEU A 120 0.05 -1.43 -16.15
N LEU A 121 -0.01 -0.33 -16.89
CA LEU A 121 0.88 0.80 -16.63
C LEU A 121 0.33 1.55 -15.43
N THR A 122 1.15 1.70 -14.38
CA THR A 122 0.73 2.30 -13.11
C THR A 122 1.59 3.49 -12.76
N ILE A 123 0.93 4.54 -12.30
CA ILE A 123 1.57 5.72 -11.73
C ILE A 123 1.09 5.83 -10.28
N GLN A 124 2.03 5.87 -9.36
CA GLN A 124 1.74 5.94 -7.93
C GLN A 124 2.41 7.16 -7.32
N CYS A 125 1.76 7.76 -6.33
CA CYS A 125 2.36 8.74 -5.46
C CYS A 125 2.22 8.30 -4.01
N HIS A 126 3.35 8.03 -3.38
CA HIS A 126 3.42 7.69 -1.96
C HIS A 126 4.52 8.49 -1.29
N ASN A 127 4.22 9.12 -0.16
CA ASN A 127 5.15 10.00 0.56
C ASN A 127 5.82 11.05 -0.36
N ASN A 128 5.05 11.68 -1.23
CA ASN A 128 5.51 12.66 -2.23
C ASN A 128 6.54 12.10 -3.22
N ILE A 129 6.59 10.78 -3.39
CA ILE A 129 7.45 10.14 -4.37
C ILE A 129 6.58 9.54 -5.46
N THR A 130 6.73 10.05 -6.68
CA THR A 130 6.11 9.47 -7.87
C THR A 130 6.87 8.24 -8.32
N GLU A 131 6.17 7.17 -8.63
CA GLU A 131 6.71 5.93 -9.17
C GLU A 131 5.94 5.55 -10.44
N LEU A 132 6.67 5.15 -11.48
CA LEU A 132 6.11 4.60 -12.71
C LEU A 132 6.49 3.13 -12.79
N SER A 133 5.53 2.25 -13.04
CA SER A 133 5.73 0.81 -13.12
C SER A 133 4.81 0.18 -14.15
N LEU A 134 5.26 -0.89 -14.78
CA LEU A 134 4.40 -1.83 -15.47
C LEU A 134 4.17 -3.03 -14.57
N MET A 135 2.91 -3.35 -14.28
CA MET A 135 2.51 -4.50 -13.48
C MET A 135 1.97 -5.59 -14.39
N LEU A 136 2.48 -6.78 -14.21
CA LEU A 136 2.17 -7.94 -15.05
C LEU A 136 1.24 -8.91 -14.33
N PRO A 137 0.29 -9.54 -14.99
CA PRO A 137 -0.55 -10.58 -14.40
C PRO A 137 0.25 -11.84 -14.03
N ASP A 138 1.28 -12.14 -14.81
CA ASP A 138 2.18 -13.27 -14.63
C ASP A 138 3.62 -12.79 -14.46
N GLU A 139 4.40 -13.55 -13.72
CA GLU A 139 5.82 -13.28 -13.47
C GLU A 139 6.67 -13.41 -14.75
N ILE A 140 7.76 -12.66 -14.79
CA ILE A 140 8.81 -12.79 -15.77
C ILE A 140 10.16 -13.01 -15.08
N ASP A 141 11.04 -13.81 -15.68
CA ASP A 141 12.33 -14.20 -15.09
C ASP A 141 13.47 -13.21 -15.36
N ASP A 142 13.21 -12.16 -16.11
CA ASP A 142 14.22 -11.14 -16.42
C ASP A 142 14.56 -10.29 -15.19
N GLU A 143 15.81 -9.93 -15.03
CA GLU A 143 16.22 -8.95 -14.01
C GLU A 143 15.97 -7.50 -14.47
N ARG A 144 16.10 -7.27 -15.76
CA ARG A 144 16.01 -5.95 -16.40
C ARG A 144 15.44 -6.07 -17.79
N LEU A 145 14.66 -5.07 -18.18
CA LEU A 145 14.14 -4.93 -19.55
C LEU A 145 14.57 -3.59 -20.15
N THR A 146 14.83 -3.60 -21.44
CA THR A 146 14.82 -2.37 -22.22
C THR A 146 13.37 -2.00 -22.53
N MET A 147 13.01 -0.76 -22.26
CA MET A 147 11.67 -0.20 -22.45
C MET A 147 11.77 1.08 -23.27
N ASP A 148 10.93 1.25 -24.26
CA ASP A 148 10.83 2.47 -25.05
C ASP A 148 9.37 2.87 -25.24
N PHE A 149 9.02 4.06 -24.82
CA PHE A 149 7.69 4.69 -24.97
C PHE A 149 7.64 5.68 -26.16
N GLY A 150 8.58 5.57 -27.10
CA GLY A 150 8.72 6.48 -28.23
C GLY A 150 9.67 7.66 -27.99
N GLN A 151 10.30 7.73 -26.83
CA GLN A 151 11.24 8.79 -26.42
C GLN A 151 12.68 8.30 -26.25
N GLY A 152 12.94 7.07 -26.68
CA GLY A 152 14.22 6.39 -26.56
C GLY A 152 14.25 5.32 -25.47
N GLN A 153 15.23 4.45 -25.62
CA GLN A 153 15.34 3.27 -24.78
C GLN A 153 15.78 3.62 -23.35
N GLN A 154 15.10 3.04 -22.39
CA GLN A 154 15.38 3.13 -20.95
C GLN A 154 15.53 1.73 -20.38
N MET A 155 16.43 1.56 -19.41
CA MET A 155 16.60 0.30 -18.70
C MET A 155 15.70 0.27 -17.45
N TRP A 156 14.71 -0.61 -17.44
CA TRP A 156 13.82 -0.82 -16.29
C TRP A 156 14.21 -2.09 -15.54
N ARG A 157 13.95 -2.11 -14.24
CA ARG A 157 14.26 -3.25 -13.37
C ARG A 157 13.02 -4.06 -13.06
N VAL A 158 13.15 -5.37 -13.17
CA VAL A 158 12.13 -6.30 -12.68
C VAL A 158 12.24 -6.41 -11.16
N ARG A 159 11.10 -6.40 -10.50
CA ARG A 159 10.92 -6.37 -9.06
C ARG A 159 9.80 -7.32 -8.66
N ASP A 160 9.72 -7.57 -7.33
CA ASP A 160 8.59 -8.26 -6.75
C ASP A 160 8.31 -9.60 -7.47
N GLU A 161 9.34 -10.44 -7.50
CA GLU A 161 9.27 -11.80 -8.05
C GLU A 161 8.79 -11.85 -9.51
N GLY A 162 9.12 -10.84 -10.31
CA GLY A 162 8.76 -10.82 -11.73
C GLY A 162 7.44 -10.12 -12.07
N TYR A 163 6.66 -9.73 -11.07
CA TYR A 163 5.33 -9.11 -11.31
C TYR A 163 5.37 -7.63 -11.61
N VAL A 164 6.47 -6.93 -11.31
CA VAL A 164 6.57 -5.47 -11.45
C VAL A 164 7.84 -5.09 -12.20
N VAL A 165 7.68 -4.36 -13.29
CA VAL A 165 8.79 -3.75 -14.04
C VAL A 165 8.82 -2.27 -13.70
N SER A 166 9.86 -1.82 -12.98
CA SER A 166 9.95 -0.47 -12.43
C SER A 166 10.68 0.49 -13.38
N GLY A 167 9.99 1.56 -13.77
CA GLY A 167 10.51 2.67 -14.58
C GLY A 167 11.17 3.77 -13.75
N GLY A 168 11.42 3.49 -12.46
CA GLY A 168 12.08 4.42 -11.57
C GLY A 168 11.13 5.21 -10.67
N ARG A 169 11.73 6.09 -9.86
CA ARG A 169 11.06 6.89 -8.83
C ARG A 169 11.51 8.35 -8.92
N GLY A 170 10.62 9.26 -8.52
CA GLY A 170 10.91 10.70 -8.52
C GLY A 170 11.09 11.25 -9.94
N LEU A 171 12.09 12.10 -10.15
CA LEU A 171 12.30 12.82 -11.42
C LEU A 171 12.38 11.93 -12.68
N PRO A 172 13.04 10.76 -12.68
CA PRO A 172 13.04 9.89 -13.86
C PRO A 172 11.63 9.43 -14.23
N ALA A 173 10.83 8.97 -13.25
CA ALA A 173 9.45 8.58 -13.49
C ALA A 173 8.60 9.76 -14.00
N ILE A 174 8.72 10.93 -13.37
CA ILE A 174 7.99 12.14 -13.76
C ILE A 174 8.29 12.54 -15.21
N ARG A 175 9.55 12.49 -15.64
CA ARG A 175 9.93 12.80 -17.03
C ARG A 175 9.23 11.88 -18.02
N THR A 176 9.33 10.57 -17.83
CA THR A 176 8.64 9.60 -18.71
C THR A 176 7.13 9.81 -18.72
N ILE A 177 6.51 10.12 -17.59
CA ILE A 177 5.08 10.43 -17.51
C ILE A 177 4.73 11.71 -18.29
N LEU A 178 5.54 12.74 -18.19
CA LEU A 178 5.32 13.99 -18.92
C LEU A 178 5.51 13.82 -20.43
N ASP A 179 6.49 13.02 -20.83
CA ASP A 179 6.75 12.72 -22.24
C ASP A 179 5.55 12.01 -22.89
N MET A 180 4.84 11.16 -22.14
CA MET A 180 3.61 10.49 -22.61
C MET A 180 2.37 11.42 -22.62
N SER A 181 2.38 12.52 -21.86
CA SER A 181 1.16 13.31 -21.58
C SER A 181 0.58 14.03 -22.79
N GLY A 182 1.29 14.13 -23.90
CA GLY A 182 0.85 14.76 -25.14
C GLY A 182 0.26 13.80 -26.18
N GLU A 183 0.35 12.50 -25.92
CA GLU A 183 -0.01 11.47 -26.89
C GLU A 183 -1.44 10.95 -26.67
N GLN A 184 -2.05 10.41 -27.75
CA GLN A 184 -3.38 9.76 -27.67
C GLN A 184 -3.26 8.30 -27.23
N SER A 185 -2.17 7.67 -27.56
CA SER A 185 -1.82 6.30 -27.17
C SER A 185 -0.32 6.13 -27.19
N VAL A 186 0.16 5.16 -26.47
CA VAL A 186 1.57 4.77 -26.51
C VAL A 186 1.70 3.28 -26.75
N THR A 187 2.59 2.92 -27.67
CA THR A 187 3.00 1.53 -27.92
C THR A 187 4.38 1.33 -27.27
N LEU A 188 4.47 0.34 -26.43
CA LEU A 188 5.68 0.01 -25.71
C LEU A 188 6.55 -0.93 -26.56
N ALA A 189 7.80 -0.54 -26.84
CA ALA A 189 8.79 -1.46 -27.34
C ALA A 189 9.65 -1.99 -26.19
N SER A 190 9.91 -3.30 -26.17
CA SER A 190 10.65 -3.95 -25.08
C SER A 190 11.51 -5.10 -25.57
N SER A 191 12.55 -5.42 -24.79
CA SER A 191 13.37 -6.62 -24.99
C SER A 191 12.68 -7.93 -24.61
N ASN A 192 11.56 -7.89 -23.87
CA ASN A 192 10.79 -9.06 -23.48
C ASN A 192 9.51 -9.16 -24.29
N SER A 193 9.25 -10.32 -24.92
CA SER A 193 8.13 -10.55 -25.82
C SER A 193 6.75 -10.48 -25.15
N ARG A 194 6.63 -10.65 -23.83
CA ARG A 194 5.37 -10.48 -23.09
C ARG A 194 5.01 -9.01 -22.84
N VAL A 195 5.99 -8.13 -23.01
CA VAL A 195 5.87 -6.68 -22.74
C VAL A 195 5.93 -5.90 -24.05
N ASP A 196 6.65 -6.41 -25.04
CA ASP A 196 6.79 -5.79 -26.36
C ASP A 196 5.44 -5.71 -27.08
N GLY A 197 5.17 -4.56 -27.69
CA GLY A 197 3.93 -4.30 -28.42
C GLY A 197 2.70 -3.98 -27.55
N LEU A 198 2.82 -3.89 -26.23
CA LEU A 198 1.70 -3.43 -25.40
C LEU A 198 1.31 -2.00 -25.75
N VAL A 199 0.01 -1.78 -25.90
CA VAL A 199 -0.57 -0.47 -26.25
C VAL A 199 -1.41 0.04 -25.09
N PHE A 200 -1.24 1.31 -24.73
CA PHE A 200 -2.02 1.97 -23.70
C PHE A 200 -2.75 3.18 -24.28
N ASP A 201 -4.04 3.31 -23.96
CA ASP A 201 -4.84 4.48 -24.30
C ASP A 201 -4.53 5.62 -23.33
N LEU A 202 -4.12 6.77 -23.88
CA LEU A 202 -3.79 7.98 -23.12
C LEU A 202 -4.89 9.05 -23.24
N LYS A 203 -6.04 8.70 -23.79
CA LYS A 203 -7.19 9.62 -23.80
C LYS A 203 -7.52 10.04 -22.38
N ASP A 204 -7.69 11.35 -22.16
CA ASP A 204 -7.96 11.94 -20.85
C ASP A 204 -6.85 11.73 -19.81
N PHE A 205 -5.67 11.24 -20.21
CA PHE A 205 -4.54 10.97 -19.31
C PHE A 205 -4.15 12.18 -18.46
N GLY A 206 -3.94 13.33 -19.08
CA GLY A 206 -3.54 14.56 -18.38
C GLY A 206 -4.57 15.03 -17.34
N HIS A 207 -5.87 14.86 -17.65
CA HIS A 207 -6.95 15.20 -16.73
C HIS A 207 -6.97 14.24 -15.53
N THR A 208 -6.89 12.95 -15.80
CA THR A 208 -6.89 11.89 -14.75
C THR A 208 -5.63 11.93 -13.89
N LEU A 209 -4.50 12.36 -14.45
CA LEU A 209 -3.21 12.49 -13.75
C LEU A 209 -3.18 13.68 -12.77
N LYS A 210 -3.98 14.73 -13.01
CA LYS A 210 -3.94 15.98 -12.26
C LYS A 210 -3.99 15.80 -10.73
N PRO A 211 -4.94 15.07 -10.13
CA PRO A 211 -4.99 14.89 -8.68
C PRO A 211 -3.77 14.14 -8.11
N LEU A 212 -3.15 13.25 -8.89
CA LEU A 212 -1.91 12.58 -8.48
C LEU A 212 -0.73 13.55 -8.47
N ARG A 213 -0.63 14.41 -9.48
CA ARG A 213 0.40 15.47 -9.55
C ARG A 213 0.29 16.43 -8.38
N GLU A 214 -0.91 16.90 -8.08
CA GLU A 214 -1.19 17.80 -6.94
C GLU A 214 -0.77 17.13 -5.62
N ALA A 215 -1.10 15.86 -5.43
CA ALA A 215 -0.74 15.10 -4.23
C ALA A 215 0.76 14.87 -4.10
N CYS A 216 1.49 14.75 -5.22
CA CYS A 216 2.94 14.54 -5.28
C CYS A 216 3.76 15.83 -5.42
N GLY A 217 3.13 16.99 -5.59
CA GLY A 217 3.79 18.30 -5.60
C GLY A 217 4.59 18.60 -6.87
N TRP A 218 4.12 18.18 -8.07
CA TRP A 218 4.81 18.47 -9.36
C TRP A 218 3.87 18.76 -10.53
#